data_1aef8929b8de8e2428a3a5d7b66da7bb
#
_entry.id   1aef8929b8de8e2428a3a5d7b66da7bb
#
_cell.length_a   1.000
_cell.length_b   1.000
_cell.length_c   1.000
_cell.angle_alpha   90.00
_cell.angle_beta   90.00
_cell.angle_gamma   90.00
#
_symmetry.space_group_name_H-M   'P 1'
#
loop_
_entity.id
_entity.type
_entity.pdbx_description
1 polymer ?
#
loop_
_entity_poly.entity_id
_entity_poly.type
_entity_poly.pdbx_seq_one_letter_code
_entity_poly.pdbx_strand_id
1 'polypeptide(L)'
;MFSVIFPGQGSQSVGMTKELYDNFTYVKDLFKQADDALGYSISKIILEGPKEHLDLTKNTQPAIFLASYVIFEMIRKESNLKLEGAKYFAGHSLGEYSALAASKSLDFRSAIKLLNERGKAMQTAVPKGAGGMLAVLGIDIKEINNLLEENKNDYKCYIANDNSNGQVVLSGLNIDIDKFIDTLKAKKIKNIKLPVSAPFHCKLMDKATSIMRDKINNTNFKKPRNIIISNVTGSETQEIDKIK
;
A
#
# COMPACT_ATOMS: atom_id res chain seq x y z
N MET A 1 -4.08 -21.21 15.23
CA MET A 1 -3.69 -20.77 13.86
C MET A 1 -3.95 -19.27 13.77
N PHE A 2 -3.02 -18.47 13.21
CA PHE A 2 -3.15 -17.01 13.05
C PHE A 2 -2.51 -16.56 11.75
N SER A 3 -2.77 -15.33 11.34
CA SER A 3 -2.18 -14.67 10.17
C SER A 3 -1.54 -13.35 10.58
N VAL A 4 -0.54 -12.90 9.83
CA VAL A 4 0.08 -11.58 9.99
C VAL A 4 -0.35 -10.70 8.83
N ILE A 5 -0.94 -9.54 9.15
CA ILE A 5 -1.46 -8.60 8.17
C ILE A 5 -0.76 -7.26 8.33
N PHE A 6 -0.28 -6.69 7.21
CA PHE A 6 0.42 -5.42 7.17
C PHE A 6 -0.46 -4.33 6.56
N PRO A 7 -0.49 -3.12 7.18
CA PRO A 7 -1.34 -2.03 6.70
C PRO A 7 -0.84 -1.43 5.38
N GLY A 8 -1.74 -0.71 4.73
CA GLY A 8 -1.47 0.11 3.55
C GLY A 8 -1.45 1.61 3.83
N GLN A 9 -1.43 2.40 2.76
CA GLN A 9 -1.46 3.87 2.81
C GLN A 9 -2.72 4.37 3.55
N GLY A 10 -2.55 5.39 4.39
CA GLY A 10 -3.57 5.91 5.30
C GLY A 10 -3.31 5.57 6.77
N SER A 11 -2.41 4.62 7.06
CA SER A 11 -2.04 4.22 8.43
C SER A 11 -0.87 5.03 9.02
N GLN A 12 -0.23 5.90 8.24
CA GLN A 12 0.91 6.71 8.68
C GLN A 12 0.50 7.83 9.64
N SER A 13 1.34 8.08 10.61
CA SER A 13 1.26 9.26 11.48
C SER A 13 2.66 9.74 11.86
N VAL A 14 2.82 11.06 12.03
CA VAL A 14 4.06 11.61 12.57
C VAL A 14 4.25 11.07 13.98
N GLY A 15 5.46 10.64 14.30
CA GLY A 15 5.80 10.03 15.58
C GLY A 15 5.48 8.53 15.67
N MET A 16 4.94 7.90 14.61
CA MET A 16 4.72 6.45 14.63
C MET A 16 6.03 5.70 14.92
N THR A 17 5.96 4.69 15.81
CA THR A 17 7.11 3.91 16.31
C THR A 17 8.19 4.69 17.07
N LYS A 18 7.94 5.97 17.45
CA LYS A 18 8.91 6.77 18.19
C LYS A 18 9.31 6.13 19.52
N GLU A 19 8.36 5.60 20.27
CA GLU A 19 8.64 4.90 21.53
C GLU A 19 9.56 3.69 21.31
N LEU A 20 9.35 2.92 20.25
CA LEU A 20 10.24 1.79 19.91
C LEU A 20 11.63 2.29 19.49
N TYR A 21 11.69 3.38 18.73
CA TYR A 21 12.95 4.00 18.35
C TYR A 21 13.75 4.47 19.57
N ASP A 22 13.11 5.11 20.52
CA ASP A 22 13.79 5.65 21.71
C ASP A 22 14.34 4.54 22.63
N ASN A 23 13.62 3.40 22.74
CA ASN A 23 13.92 2.36 23.71
C ASN A 23 14.78 1.19 23.18
N PHE A 24 14.84 0.96 21.86
CA PHE A 24 15.53 -0.22 21.31
C PHE A 24 16.64 0.17 20.30
N THR A 25 17.89 -0.20 20.61
CA THR A 25 19.04 0.09 19.75
C THR A 25 18.89 -0.50 18.34
N TYR A 26 18.44 -1.75 18.23
CA TYR A 26 18.25 -2.39 16.91
C TYR A 26 17.16 -1.72 16.08
N VAL A 27 16.21 -1.00 16.70
CA VAL A 27 15.23 -0.17 15.98
C VAL A 27 15.92 1.06 15.39
N LYS A 28 16.78 1.73 16.16
CA LYS A 28 17.62 2.83 15.64
C LYS A 28 18.48 2.38 14.46
N ASP A 29 19.03 1.17 14.53
CA ASP A 29 19.81 0.60 13.45
C ASP A 29 18.98 0.33 12.19
N LEU A 30 17.72 -0.11 12.32
CA LEU A 30 16.80 -0.27 11.18
C LEU A 30 16.45 1.08 10.54
N PHE A 31 16.20 2.10 11.35
CA PHE A 31 15.96 3.46 10.86
C PHE A 31 17.17 4.02 10.11
N LYS A 32 18.37 3.84 10.68
CA LYS A 32 19.62 4.23 10.00
C LYS A 32 19.81 3.46 8.69
N GLN A 33 19.58 2.16 8.66
CA GLN A 33 19.65 1.37 7.42
C GLN A 33 18.65 1.85 6.36
N ALA A 34 17.47 2.33 6.77
CA ALA A 34 16.48 2.91 5.89
C ALA A 34 16.98 4.23 5.28
N ASP A 35 17.50 5.15 6.11
CA ASP A 35 18.07 6.41 5.66
C ASP A 35 19.24 6.17 4.69
N ASP A 36 20.17 5.28 5.04
CA ASP A 36 21.32 4.91 4.19
C ASP A 36 20.86 4.30 2.85
N ALA A 37 19.80 3.47 2.86
CA ALA A 37 19.29 2.84 1.65
C ALA A 37 18.58 3.83 0.71
N LEU A 38 17.92 4.84 1.26
CA LEU A 38 17.15 5.84 0.52
C LEU A 38 17.99 7.06 0.10
N GLY A 39 19.12 7.31 0.81
CA GLY A 39 19.98 8.48 0.59
C GLY A 39 19.37 9.79 1.13
N TYR A 40 18.36 9.71 1.99
CA TYR A 40 17.78 10.84 2.73
C TYR A 40 17.16 10.36 4.05
N SER A 41 16.94 11.31 4.98
CA SER A 41 16.43 10.97 6.31
C SER A 41 14.92 10.76 6.30
N ILE A 42 14.47 9.54 5.98
CA ILE A 42 13.07 9.11 6.19
C ILE A 42 12.76 9.03 7.68
N SER A 43 13.76 8.74 8.52
CA SER A 43 13.65 8.71 9.97
C SER A 43 13.12 10.05 10.51
N LYS A 44 13.70 11.17 10.09
CA LYS A 44 13.26 12.51 10.49
C LYS A 44 11.82 12.77 10.06
N ILE A 45 11.45 12.41 8.84
CA ILE A 45 10.09 12.58 8.33
C ILE A 45 9.08 11.77 9.17
N ILE A 46 9.43 10.55 9.57
CA ILE A 46 8.57 9.71 10.40
C ILE A 46 8.44 10.26 11.82
N LEU A 47 9.56 10.58 12.46
CA LEU A 47 9.61 10.89 13.89
C LEU A 47 9.21 12.34 14.21
N GLU A 48 9.52 13.26 13.31
CA GLU A 48 9.38 14.71 13.54
C GLU A 48 8.44 15.40 12.54
N GLY A 49 8.17 14.77 11.38
CA GLY A 49 7.34 15.36 10.33
C GLY A 49 8.11 16.31 9.40
N PRO A 50 7.44 17.32 8.81
CA PRO A 50 6.02 17.62 8.96
C PRO A 50 5.11 16.59 8.28
N LYS A 51 3.82 16.57 8.65
CA LYS A 51 2.82 15.61 8.13
C LYS A 51 2.70 15.65 6.61
N GLU A 52 2.75 16.83 6.02
CA GLU A 52 2.66 17.03 4.57
C GLU A 52 3.79 16.32 3.82
N HIS A 53 4.98 16.23 4.41
CA HIS A 53 6.10 15.48 3.84
C HIS A 53 5.88 13.96 3.99
N LEU A 54 5.35 13.52 5.12
CA LEU A 54 5.03 12.12 5.36
C LEU A 54 3.92 11.62 4.42
N ASP A 55 2.95 12.47 4.09
CA ASP A 55 1.81 12.15 3.22
C ASP A 55 2.15 12.15 1.72
N LEU A 56 3.35 12.58 1.33
CA LEU A 56 3.81 12.39 -0.04
C LEU A 56 4.01 10.89 -0.29
N THR A 57 3.35 10.35 -1.31
CA THR A 57 3.33 8.89 -1.59
C THR A 57 4.74 8.29 -1.65
N LYS A 58 5.73 9.02 -2.17
CA LYS A 58 7.14 8.61 -2.21
C LYS A 58 7.77 8.41 -0.82
N ASN A 59 7.24 9.09 0.20
CA ASN A 59 7.68 8.98 1.59
C ASN A 59 6.75 8.07 2.40
N THR A 60 5.43 8.16 2.16
CA THR A 60 4.41 7.36 2.85
C THR A 60 4.69 5.86 2.73
N GLN A 61 4.98 5.38 1.51
CA GLN A 61 5.16 3.95 1.29
C GLN A 61 6.38 3.38 2.05
N PRO A 62 7.61 3.92 1.92
CA PRO A 62 8.74 3.44 2.69
C PRO A 62 8.59 3.69 4.20
N ALA A 63 7.88 4.74 4.63
CA ALA A 63 7.64 5.02 6.04
C ALA A 63 6.75 3.96 6.70
N ILE A 64 5.61 3.60 6.08
CA ILE A 64 4.72 2.54 6.58
C ILE A 64 5.44 1.19 6.57
N PHE A 65 6.22 0.90 5.53
CA PHE A 65 7.04 -0.31 5.49
C PHE A 65 8.02 -0.38 6.65
N LEU A 66 8.79 0.68 6.90
CA LEU A 66 9.76 0.74 8.00
C LEU A 66 9.08 0.53 9.34
N ALA A 67 7.99 1.25 9.61
CA ALA A 67 7.21 1.11 10.84
C ALA A 67 6.67 -0.33 11.02
N SER A 68 6.09 -0.88 9.97
CA SER A 68 5.56 -2.26 9.97
C SER A 68 6.65 -3.30 10.23
N TYR A 69 7.81 -3.15 9.58
CA TYR A 69 8.93 -4.06 9.74
C TYR A 69 9.55 -3.97 11.14
N VAL A 70 9.67 -2.75 11.68
CA VAL A 70 10.12 -2.50 13.06
C VAL A 70 9.19 -3.17 14.08
N ILE A 71 7.88 -2.99 13.95
CA ILE A 71 6.89 -3.62 14.83
C ILE A 71 6.98 -5.14 14.73
N PHE A 72 7.09 -5.68 13.51
CA PHE A 72 7.24 -7.12 13.29
C PHE A 72 8.51 -7.67 13.97
N GLU A 73 9.66 -7.03 13.78
CA GLU A 73 10.93 -7.44 14.39
C GLU A 73 10.90 -7.26 15.90
N MET A 74 10.23 -6.24 16.42
CA MET A 74 10.05 -6.04 17.86
C MET A 74 9.23 -7.20 18.47
N ILE A 75 8.06 -7.51 17.93
CA ILE A 75 7.24 -8.63 18.41
C ILE A 75 8.04 -9.95 18.35
N ARG A 76 8.77 -10.18 17.25
CA ARG A 76 9.59 -11.38 17.05
C ARG A 76 10.71 -11.53 18.09
N LYS A 77 11.31 -10.40 18.54
CA LYS A 77 12.45 -10.41 19.48
C LYS A 77 12.02 -10.33 20.93
N GLU A 78 11.02 -9.53 21.25
CA GLU A 78 10.68 -9.15 22.61
C GLU A 78 9.46 -9.92 23.15
N SER A 79 8.75 -10.68 22.30
CA SER A 79 7.61 -11.49 22.75
C SER A 79 7.85 -12.98 22.57
N ASN A 80 7.02 -13.78 23.27
CA ASN A 80 7.00 -15.24 23.10
C ASN A 80 6.23 -15.70 21.85
N LEU A 81 5.66 -14.77 21.07
CA LEU A 81 4.88 -15.07 19.89
C LEU A 81 5.80 -15.40 18.70
N LYS A 82 5.76 -16.64 18.25
CA LYS A 82 6.52 -17.08 17.06
C LYS A 82 5.78 -16.67 15.79
N LEU A 83 6.03 -15.43 15.32
CA LEU A 83 5.38 -14.88 14.13
C LEU A 83 5.63 -15.71 12.88
N GLU A 84 6.78 -16.38 12.79
CA GLU A 84 7.13 -17.29 11.70
C GLU A 84 6.19 -18.51 11.60
N GLY A 85 5.46 -18.83 12.66
CA GLY A 85 4.44 -19.88 12.71
C GLY A 85 3.07 -19.45 12.17
N ALA A 86 2.90 -18.21 11.74
CA ALA A 86 1.68 -17.77 11.07
C ALA A 86 1.48 -18.52 9.75
N LYS A 87 0.24 -18.93 9.49
CA LYS A 87 -0.08 -19.65 8.25
C LYS A 87 0.04 -18.71 7.04
N TYR A 88 -0.51 -17.53 7.15
CA TYR A 88 -0.56 -16.55 6.07
C TYR A 88 0.10 -15.24 6.46
N PHE A 89 0.78 -14.65 5.49
CA PHE A 89 1.20 -13.26 5.52
C PHE A 89 0.46 -12.53 4.40
N ALA A 90 -0.15 -11.40 4.74
CA ALA A 90 -0.88 -10.55 3.82
C ALA A 90 -0.55 -9.09 4.08
N GLY A 91 -0.79 -8.24 3.08
CA GLY A 91 -0.62 -6.80 3.26
C GLY A 91 -1.44 -6.02 2.25
N HIS A 92 -2.01 -4.91 2.66
CA HIS A 92 -2.80 -4.07 1.79
C HIS A 92 -1.89 -3.19 0.91
N SER A 93 -1.94 -3.36 -0.40
CA SER A 93 -1.16 -2.60 -1.38
C SER A 93 0.36 -2.64 -1.08
N LEU A 94 0.96 -1.53 -0.58
CA LEU A 94 2.36 -1.49 -0.14
C LEU A 94 2.67 -2.50 0.98
N GLY A 95 1.66 -2.87 1.76
CA GLY A 95 1.81 -3.85 2.84
C GLY A 95 2.21 -5.24 2.36
N GLU A 96 1.95 -5.59 1.09
CA GLU A 96 2.43 -6.85 0.51
C GLU A 96 3.97 -6.90 0.47
N TYR A 97 4.65 -5.78 0.23
CA TYR A 97 6.11 -5.70 0.35
C TYR A 97 6.59 -5.94 1.80
N SER A 98 5.82 -5.49 2.79
CA SER A 98 6.10 -5.79 4.20
C SER A 98 5.92 -7.29 4.49
N ALA A 99 4.88 -7.91 3.97
CA ALA A 99 4.65 -9.35 4.07
C ALA A 99 5.79 -10.14 3.41
N LEU A 100 6.23 -9.73 2.22
CA LEU A 100 7.36 -10.35 1.50
C LEU A 100 8.69 -10.20 2.26
N ALA A 101 8.95 -9.04 2.86
CA ALA A 101 10.15 -8.84 3.66
C ALA A 101 10.13 -9.64 4.97
N ALA A 102 9.01 -9.66 5.67
CA ALA A 102 8.82 -10.45 6.89
C ALA A 102 8.94 -11.94 6.64
N SER A 103 8.42 -12.46 5.51
CA SER A 103 8.56 -13.85 5.07
C SER A 103 9.92 -14.20 4.45
N LYS A 104 10.87 -13.26 4.43
CA LYS A 104 12.23 -13.40 3.88
C LYS A 104 12.27 -13.64 2.36
N SER A 105 11.23 -13.31 1.64
CA SER A 105 11.22 -13.30 0.17
C SER A 105 12.01 -12.12 -0.38
N LEU A 106 11.90 -10.96 0.25
CA LEU A 106 12.58 -9.73 -0.12
C LEU A 106 13.46 -9.24 1.05
N ASP A 107 14.67 -8.77 0.78
CA ASP A 107 15.48 -8.15 1.82
C ASP A 107 14.99 -6.73 2.15
N PHE A 108 15.30 -6.27 3.37
CA PHE A 108 14.84 -4.98 3.89
C PHE A 108 15.23 -3.79 3.00
N ARG A 109 16.49 -3.76 2.55
CA ARG A 109 17.02 -2.64 1.74
C ARG A 109 16.40 -2.62 0.35
N SER A 110 16.20 -3.77 -0.26
CA SER A 110 15.50 -3.88 -1.55
C SER A 110 14.03 -3.47 -1.42
N ALA A 111 13.34 -3.92 -0.38
CA ALA A 111 11.95 -3.58 -0.15
C ALA A 111 11.73 -2.07 0.00
N ILE A 112 12.51 -1.41 0.84
CA ILE A 112 12.35 0.03 1.09
C ILE A 112 12.70 0.88 -0.15
N LYS A 113 13.70 0.47 -0.93
CA LYS A 113 14.04 1.12 -2.21
C LYS A 113 12.93 0.95 -3.24
N LEU A 114 12.41 -0.27 -3.41
CA LEU A 114 11.29 -0.53 -4.32
C LEU A 114 10.07 0.31 -3.96
N LEU A 115 9.75 0.42 -2.67
CA LEU A 115 8.60 1.22 -2.20
C LEU A 115 8.79 2.72 -2.40
N ASN A 116 10.01 3.25 -2.24
CA ASN A 116 10.31 4.64 -2.58
C ASN A 116 10.14 4.91 -4.07
N GLU A 117 10.67 4.02 -4.93
CA GLU A 117 10.52 4.13 -6.37
C GLU A 117 9.05 3.95 -6.81
N ARG A 118 8.32 3.00 -6.20
CA ARG A 118 6.89 2.84 -6.42
C ARG A 118 6.12 4.10 -6.07
N GLY A 119 6.41 4.68 -4.91
CA GLY A 119 5.80 5.93 -4.47
C GLY A 119 6.07 7.09 -5.43
N LYS A 120 7.32 7.24 -5.92
CA LYS A 120 7.69 8.24 -6.93
C LYS A 120 6.94 8.01 -8.24
N ALA A 121 6.96 6.78 -8.76
CA ALA A 121 6.32 6.42 -10.02
C ALA A 121 4.80 6.68 -9.98
N MET A 122 4.14 6.26 -8.90
CA MET A 122 2.70 6.47 -8.70
C MET A 122 2.35 7.96 -8.55
N GLN A 123 3.17 8.73 -7.83
CA GLN A 123 2.94 10.16 -7.61
C GLN A 123 3.07 10.99 -8.91
N THR A 124 3.89 10.51 -9.86
CA THR A 124 4.15 11.18 -11.14
C THR A 124 3.40 10.60 -12.33
N ALA A 125 2.62 9.52 -12.13
CA ALA A 125 1.90 8.85 -13.22
C ALA A 125 0.84 9.73 -13.86
N VAL A 126 0.21 10.61 -13.07
CA VAL A 126 -0.76 11.63 -13.54
C VAL A 126 -0.39 12.98 -12.94
N PRO A 127 -0.81 14.11 -13.56
CA PRO A 127 -0.62 15.43 -12.97
C PRO A 127 -1.23 15.52 -11.57
N LYS A 128 -0.55 16.21 -10.65
CA LYS A 128 -1.02 16.38 -9.28
C LYS A 128 -2.44 17.00 -9.26
N GLY A 129 -3.34 16.33 -8.57
CA GLY A 129 -4.73 16.78 -8.42
C GLY A 129 -5.64 16.47 -9.62
N ALA A 130 -5.13 15.81 -10.68
CA ALA A 130 -5.98 15.43 -11.81
C ALA A 130 -6.87 14.21 -11.52
N GLY A 131 -6.44 13.33 -10.61
CA GLY A 131 -7.19 12.14 -10.26
C GLY A 131 -7.41 11.99 -8.77
N GLY A 132 -8.28 11.06 -8.40
CA GLY A 132 -8.66 10.78 -7.03
C GLY A 132 -9.20 9.37 -6.84
N MET A 133 -9.61 9.10 -5.60
CA MET A 133 -10.21 7.83 -5.20
C MET A 133 -11.48 8.07 -4.38
N LEU A 134 -12.41 7.14 -4.50
CA LEU A 134 -13.72 7.19 -3.86
C LEU A 134 -14.03 5.86 -3.19
N ALA A 135 -14.20 5.85 -1.88
CA ALA A 135 -14.73 4.68 -1.17
C ALA A 135 -16.27 4.67 -1.28
N VAL A 136 -16.83 3.57 -1.74
CA VAL A 136 -18.27 3.32 -1.81
C VAL A 136 -18.61 2.27 -0.78
N LEU A 137 -19.65 2.53 0.01
CA LEU A 137 -20.02 1.74 1.19
C LEU A 137 -21.44 1.20 1.09
N GLY A 138 -21.64 -0.03 1.55
CA GLY A 138 -22.95 -0.64 1.70
C GLY A 138 -23.48 -1.35 0.45
N ILE A 139 -22.68 -1.43 -0.62
CA ILE A 139 -23.02 -2.21 -1.82
C ILE A 139 -21.86 -3.12 -2.22
N ASP A 140 -22.14 -4.19 -2.93
CA ASP A 140 -21.13 -5.15 -3.35
C ASP A 140 -20.47 -4.78 -4.69
N ILE A 141 -19.40 -5.51 -5.03
CA ILE A 141 -18.64 -5.27 -6.25
C ILE A 141 -19.46 -5.52 -7.53
N LYS A 142 -20.45 -6.39 -7.50
CA LYS A 142 -21.31 -6.69 -8.68
C LYS A 142 -22.21 -5.49 -8.96
N GLU A 143 -22.79 -4.92 -7.93
CA GLU A 143 -23.63 -3.71 -8.05
C GLU A 143 -22.80 -2.53 -8.54
N ILE A 144 -21.57 -2.35 -8.04
CA ILE A 144 -20.63 -1.33 -8.57
C ILE A 144 -20.32 -1.56 -10.04
N ASN A 145 -20.04 -2.80 -10.47
CA ASN A 145 -19.77 -3.10 -11.89
C ASN A 145 -20.95 -2.75 -12.77
N ASN A 146 -22.19 -3.06 -12.34
CA ASN A 146 -23.40 -2.72 -13.07
C ASN A 146 -23.53 -1.19 -13.23
N LEU A 147 -23.32 -0.44 -12.15
CA LEU A 147 -23.37 1.04 -12.20
C LEU A 147 -22.32 1.63 -13.13
N LEU A 148 -21.11 1.09 -13.14
CA LEU A 148 -20.05 1.54 -14.06
C LEU A 148 -20.38 1.21 -15.50
N GLU A 149 -20.93 0.04 -15.78
CA GLU A 149 -21.31 -0.36 -17.15
C GLU A 149 -22.50 0.47 -17.69
N GLU A 150 -23.52 0.70 -16.86
CA GLU A 150 -24.68 1.55 -17.21
C GLU A 150 -24.28 2.96 -17.63
N ASN A 151 -23.20 3.48 -17.06
CA ASN A 151 -22.76 4.88 -17.24
C ASN A 151 -21.38 5.01 -17.93
N LYS A 152 -20.91 3.99 -18.62
CA LYS A 152 -19.56 3.95 -19.23
C LYS A 152 -19.28 5.01 -20.27
N ASN A 153 -20.31 5.63 -20.82
CA ASN A 153 -20.20 6.73 -21.79
C ASN A 153 -20.13 8.11 -21.13
N ASP A 154 -20.53 8.23 -19.86
CA ASP A 154 -20.63 9.49 -19.14
C ASP A 154 -19.38 9.79 -18.31
N TYR A 155 -18.73 8.74 -17.78
CA TYR A 155 -17.52 8.85 -16.98
C TYR A 155 -16.69 7.55 -16.99
N LYS A 156 -15.39 7.68 -16.69
CA LYS A 156 -14.43 6.57 -16.63
C LYS A 156 -13.88 6.43 -15.22
N CYS A 157 -14.55 5.61 -14.42
CA CYS A 157 -14.07 5.16 -13.11
C CYS A 157 -13.67 3.69 -13.17
N TYR A 158 -12.71 3.31 -12.36
CA TYR A 158 -12.14 1.96 -12.30
C TYR A 158 -12.23 1.43 -10.87
N ILE A 159 -12.54 0.15 -10.70
CA ILE A 159 -12.40 -0.51 -9.41
C ILE A 159 -10.90 -0.57 -9.08
N ALA A 160 -10.53 0.04 -7.98
CA ALA A 160 -9.18 0.08 -7.45
C ALA A 160 -8.96 -1.00 -6.38
N ASN A 161 -9.90 -1.13 -5.44
CA ASN A 161 -9.83 -2.13 -4.37
C ASN A 161 -11.23 -2.70 -4.11
N ASP A 162 -11.30 -4.02 -3.98
CA ASP A 162 -12.40 -4.75 -3.36
C ASP A 162 -11.95 -5.14 -1.94
N ASN A 163 -12.22 -4.27 -0.96
CA ASN A 163 -11.65 -4.42 0.38
C ASN A 163 -12.43 -5.42 1.23
N SER A 164 -13.73 -5.45 1.07
CA SER A 164 -14.63 -6.36 1.78
C SER A 164 -16.03 -6.30 1.18
N ASN A 165 -16.88 -7.25 1.54
CA ASN A 165 -18.29 -7.17 1.20
C ASN A 165 -18.89 -5.85 1.70
N GLY A 166 -19.33 -5.00 0.77
CA GLY A 166 -19.88 -3.68 1.05
C GLY A 166 -18.83 -2.55 1.23
N GLN A 167 -17.58 -2.75 0.82
CA GLN A 167 -16.58 -1.68 0.74
C GLN A 167 -15.71 -1.82 -0.50
N VAL A 168 -16.02 -1.04 -1.54
CA VAL A 168 -15.27 -0.99 -2.80
C VAL A 168 -14.68 0.41 -2.96
N VAL A 169 -13.42 0.48 -3.42
CA VAL A 169 -12.76 1.75 -3.74
C VAL A 169 -12.62 1.90 -5.24
N LEU A 170 -12.99 3.06 -5.75
CA LEU A 170 -12.86 3.43 -7.15
C LEU A 170 -11.74 4.46 -7.33
N SER A 171 -11.15 4.45 -8.52
CA SER A 171 -10.16 5.43 -8.98
C SER A 171 -10.55 6.00 -10.33
N GLY A 172 -10.20 7.25 -10.58
CA GLY A 172 -10.46 7.92 -11.86
C GLY A 172 -9.95 9.35 -11.88
N LEU A 173 -10.18 10.06 -12.99
CA LEU A 173 -10.01 11.50 -13.01
C LEU A 173 -11.03 12.14 -12.07
N ASN A 174 -10.66 13.28 -11.46
CA ASN A 174 -11.58 13.93 -10.50
C ASN A 174 -12.93 14.29 -11.14
N ILE A 175 -12.94 14.72 -12.41
CA ILE A 175 -14.16 15.03 -13.14
C ILE A 175 -15.09 13.80 -13.27
N ASP A 176 -14.52 12.62 -13.48
CA ASP A 176 -15.27 11.37 -13.59
C ASP A 176 -15.75 10.89 -12.21
N ILE A 177 -14.89 10.99 -11.20
CA ILE A 177 -15.24 10.68 -9.80
C ILE A 177 -16.40 11.57 -9.32
N ASP A 178 -16.39 12.87 -9.62
CA ASP A 178 -17.43 13.80 -9.19
C ASP A 178 -18.77 13.47 -9.85
N LYS A 179 -18.79 13.13 -11.15
CA LYS A 179 -20.00 12.62 -11.84
C LYS A 179 -20.51 11.33 -11.22
N PHE A 180 -19.63 10.40 -10.88
CA PHE A 180 -20.02 9.14 -10.23
C PHE A 180 -20.60 9.37 -8.83
N ILE A 181 -20.06 10.33 -8.07
CA ILE A 181 -20.62 10.75 -6.79
C ILE A 181 -22.08 11.20 -6.94
N ASP A 182 -22.40 11.96 -8.00
CA ASP A 182 -23.77 12.41 -8.23
C ASP A 182 -24.72 11.23 -8.56
N THR A 183 -24.25 10.26 -9.33
CA THR A 183 -24.98 9.00 -9.57
C THR A 183 -25.25 8.24 -8.24
N LEU A 184 -24.23 8.12 -7.38
CA LEU A 184 -24.39 7.46 -6.07
C LEU A 184 -25.33 8.21 -5.14
N LYS A 185 -25.28 9.54 -5.12
CA LYS A 185 -26.21 10.37 -4.33
C LYS A 185 -27.65 10.18 -4.77
N ALA A 186 -27.91 10.17 -6.08
CA ALA A 186 -29.27 9.93 -6.63
C ALA A 186 -29.83 8.57 -6.17
N LYS A 187 -28.95 7.56 -6.03
CA LYS A 187 -29.29 6.22 -5.53
C LYS A 187 -29.20 6.08 -4.00
N LYS A 188 -28.88 7.16 -3.26
CA LYS A 188 -28.70 7.18 -1.79
C LYS A 188 -27.60 6.23 -1.30
N ILE A 189 -26.59 5.98 -2.11
CA ILE A 189 -25.45 5.11 -1.79
C ILE A 189 -24.38 5.94 -1.08
N LYS A 190 -23.94 5.47 0.09
CA LYS A 190 -22.91 6.15 0.89
C LYS A 190 -21.56 6.08 0.23
N ASN A 191 -20.88 7.23 0.14
CA ASN A 191 -19.56 7.31 -0.44
C ASN A 191 -18.69 8.36 0.27
N ILE A 192 -17.35 8.21 0.17
CA ILE A 192 -16.38 9.11 0.81
C ILE A 192 -15.20 9.30 -0.16
N LYS A 193 -14.96 10.55 -0.59
CA LYS A 193 -13.76 10.88 -1.37
C LYS A 193 -12.54 10.77 -0.47
N LEU A 194 -11.55 9.96 -0.91
CA LEU A 194 -10.36 9.72 -0.12
C LEU A 194 -9.36 10.88 -0.23
N PRO A 195 -8.61 11.22 0.84
CA PRO A 195 -7.63 12.30 0.85
C PRO A 195 -6.32 11.88 0.17
N VAL A 196 -6.41 11.47 -1.10
CA VAL A 196 -5.28 11.08 -1.95
C VAL A 196 -5.20 11.98 -3.17
N SER A 197 -3.99 12.17 -3.70
CA SER A 197 -3.73 13.10 -4.81
C SER A 197 -3.62 12.43 -6.18
N ALA A 198 -3.84 11.12 -6.26
CA ALA A 198 -3.71 10.35 -7.49
C ALA A 198 -4.70 9.17 -7.54
N PRO A 199 -5.10 8.72 -8.75
CA PRO A 199 -6.02 7.62 -8.96
C PRO A 199 -5.27 6.30 -8.93
N PHE A 200 -4.93 5.81 -7.73
CA PHE A 200 -4.16 4.58 -7.57
C PHE A 200 -4.92 3.33 -8.04
N HIS A 201 -4.19 2.27 -8.38
CA HIS A 201 -4.72 0.94 -8.72
C HIS A 201 -5.69 0.91 -9.91
N CYS A 202 -5.44 1.71 -10.96
CA CYS A 202 -6.23 1.71 -12.18
C CYS A 202 -5.33 1.92 -13.41
N LYS A 203 -5.92 1.84 -14.61
CA LYS A 203 -5.20 2.02 -15.90
C LYS A 203 -4.43 3.34 -16.01
N LEU A 204 -4.83 4.38 -15.28
CA LEU A 204 -4.10 5.64 -15.24
C LEU A 204 -2.71 5.53 -14.58
N MET A 205 -2.41 4.39 -13.94
CA MET A 205 -1.11 4.04 -13.36
C MET A 205 -0.20 3.22 -14.29
N ASP A 206 -0.54 3.01 -15.56
CA ASP A 206 0.23 2.17 -16.49
C ASP A 206 1.69 2.61 -16.63
N LYS A 207 1.94 3.94 -16.59
CA LYS A 207 3.29 4.48 -16.58
C LYS A 207 4.09 4.03 -15.33
N ALA A 208 3.45 4.05 -14.16
CA ALA A 208 4.07 3.57 -12.93
C ALA A 208 4.28 2.06 -12.98
N THR A 209 3.33 1.31 -13.52
CA THR A 209 3.43 -0.15 -13.71
C THR A 209 4.64 -0.51 -14.58
N SER A 210 4.85 0.18 -15.70
CA SER A 210 5.99 -0.05 -16.59
C SER A 210 7.33 0.21 -15.88
N ILE A 211 7.45 1.32 -15.15
CA ILE A 211 8.66 1.63 -14.37
C ILE A 211 8.92 0.54 -13.31
N MET A 212 7.88 0.12 -12.61
CA MET A 212 8.03 -0.85 -11.52
C MET A 212 8.32 -2.26 -12.02
N ARG A 213 7.80 -2.65 -13.19
CA ARG A 213 8.07 -3.96 -13.80
C ARG A 213 9.57 -4.18 -13.95
N ASP A 214 10.29 -3.21 -14.50
CA ASP A 214 11.75 -3.32 -14.69
C ASP A 214 12.49 -3.41 -13.36
N LYS A 215 12.08 -2.61 -12.38
CA LYS A 215 12.70 -2.61 -11.05
C LYS A 215 12.45 -3.93 -10.30
N ILE A 216 11.22 -4.46 -10.37
CA ILE A 216 10.86 -5.73 -9.75
C ILE A 216 11.63 -6.88 -10.41
N ASN A 217 11.70 -6.92 -11.76
CA ASN A 217 12.43 -7.94 -12.49
C ASN A 217 13.92 -7.98 -12.15
N ASN A 218 14.52 -6.81 -11.94
CA ASN A 218 15.93 -6.66 -11.57
C ASN A 218 16.19 -6.83 -10.06
N THR A 219 15.15 -7.09 -9.26
CA THR A 219 15.31 -7.33 -7.83
C THR A 219 15.31 -8.83 -7.54
N ASN A 220 16.20 -9.24 -6.63
CA ASN A 220 16.30 -10.64 -6.23
C ASN A 220 15.22 -10.99 -5.21
N PHE A 221 14.24 -11.80 -5.63
CA PHE A 221 13.24 -12.41 -4.76
C PHE A 221 13.62 -13.85 -4.45
N LYS A 222 13.36 -14.27 -3.22
CA LYS A 222 13.49 -15.66 -2.78
C LYS A 222 12.09 -16.24 -2.53
N LYS A 223 11.97 -17.56 -2.54
CA LYS A 223 10.73 -18.21 -2.12
C LYS A 223 10.38 -17.77 -0.70
N PRO A 224 9.18 -17.20 -0.46
CA PRO A 224 8.78 -16.78 0.87
C PRO A 224 8.68 -17.99 1.83
N ARG A 225 9.02 -17.78 3.09
CA ARG A 225 8.92 -18.83 4.13
C ARG A 225 7.46 -19.15 4.49
N ASN A 226 6.62 -18.12 4.47
CA ASN A 226 5.18 -18.21 4.77
C ASN A 226 4.39 -18.05 3.47
N ILE A 227 3.17 -18.57 3.46
CA ILE A 227 2.23 -18.36 2.36
C ILE A 227 1.84 -16.88 2.30
N ILE A 228 1.99 -16.27 1.14
CA ILE A 228 1.58 -14.89 0.86
C ILE A 228 0.18 -14.90 0.25
N ILE A 229 -0.69 -14.02 0.70
CA ILE A 229 -1.95 -13.73 0.03
C ILE A 229 -1.70 -12.56 -0.93
N SER A 230 -1.79 -12.84 -2.23
CA SER A 230 -1.56 -11.85 -3.28
C SER A 230 -2.69 -10.84 -3.36
N ASN A 231 -2.37 -9.54 -3.45
CA ASN A 231 -3.37 -8.48 -3.63
C ASN A 231 -4.10 -8.59 -4.98
N VAL A 232 -3.43 -9.07 -6.01
CA VAL A 232 -4.00 -9.14 -7.37
C VAL A 232 -5.04 -10.24 -7.49
N THR A 233 -4.78 -11.41 -6.89
CA THR A 233 -5.63 -12.59 -7.05
C THR A 233 -6.47 -12.92 -5.82
N GLY A 234 -6.16 -12.33 -4.65
CA GLY A 234 -6.75 -12.72 -3.37
C GLY A 234 -6.41 -14.16 -2.96
N SER A 235 -5.45 -14.79 -3.62
CA SER A 235 -5.14 -16.21 -3.49
C SER A 235 -3.76 -16.45 -2.87
N GLU A 236 -3.58 -17.66 -2.36
CA GLU A 236 -2.32 -18.14 -1.78
C GLU A 236 -1.21 -18.28 -2.83
N THR A 237 0.00 -17.84 -2.50
CA THR A 237 1.18 -18.12 -3.31
C THR A 237 2.46 -18.19 -2.48
N GLN A 238 3.42 -19.01 -2.96
CA GLN A 238 4.83 -19.00 -2.58
C GLN A 238 5.74 -19.06 -3.82
N GLU A 239 5.14 -18.92 -5.00
CA GLU A 239 5.83 -18.97 -6.28
C GLU A 239 6.32 -17.58 -6.66
N ILE A 240 7.64 -17.45 -6.91
CA ILE A 240 8.28 -16.17 -7.22
C ILE A 240 7.67 -15.52 -8.47
N ASP A 241 7.38 -16.30 -9.49
CA ASP A 241 6.81 -15.80 -10.75
C ASP A 241 5.38 -15.28 -10.62
N LYS A 242 4.65 -15.72 -9.59
CA LYS A 242 3.31 -15.20 -9.25
C LYS A 242 3.37 -13.98 -8.31
N ILE A 243 4.53 -13.76 -7.68
CA ILE A 243 4.76 -12.62 -6.78
C ILE A 243 5.27 -11.41 -7.57
N LYS A 244 6.07 -11.63 -8.61
CA LYS A 244 6.59 -10.58 -9.50
C LYS A 244 5.54 -10.14 -10.53
#